data_8d69fb58d75c8096405738d6e1ec3e7c
#
_entry.id   8d69fb58d75c8096405738d6e1ec3e7c
#
_cell.length_a   1.000
_cell.length_b   1.000
_cell.length_c   1.000
_cell.angle_alpha   90.00
_cell.angle_beta   90.00
_cell.angle_gamma   90.00
#
_symmetry.space_group_name_H-M   'P 1'
#
loop_
_entity.id
_entity.type
_entity.pdbx_description
1 polymer ?
#
loop_
_entity_poly.entity_id
_entity_poly.type
_entity_poly.pdbx_seq_one_letter_code
_entity_poly.pdbx_strand_id
1 'polypeptide(L)'
;MGIVFRARNVDDGRTVALKVLRDELNHDDAYKRRLAREARAAAEVDHPNLARVLEVGEAGRRSYLVVRYVAGRSLAERLQAEGPLALPGLLRLAAEVGAGLDALHERGLVHRDVKPANIMLAADGSAVLGDFGLAKGLAYTMLTKPGQVLGTLDYLAPELIRGEPAGPMSDLYAFGCVIFECIAGAPPFAGRGLLRIGIAHLQEEPGDPGSARADLPPAVSWTVRQALAKDPSRRPPTATAFTRMLRLAATDNRA
;
A
#
# COMPACT_ATOMS: atom_id res chain seq x y z
N MET A 1 14.16 -6.82 2.10
CA MET A 1 13.69 -5.85 3.08
C MET A 1 14.09 -6.28 4.49
N GLY A 2 13.24 -6.61 5.41
CA GLY A 2 13.55 -7.01 6.77
C GLY A 2 12.71 -8.20 7.20
N ILE A 3 12.92 -8.64 8.44
CA ILE A 3 12.11 -9.65 9.11
C ILE A 3 11.26 -8.92 10.14
N VAL A 4 9.97 -9.25 10.18
CA VAL A 4 9.02 -8.70 11.17
C VAL A 4 8.75 -9.75 12.23
N PHE A 5 8.93 -9.36 13.49
CA PHE A 5 8.66 -10.20 14.66
C PHE A 5 7.49 -9.60 15.45
N ARG A 6 6.65 -10.47 15.97
CA ARG A 6 5.77 -10.12 17.08
C ARG A 6 6.62 -10.13 18.34
N ALA A 7 6.75 -8.98 18.99
CA ALA A 7 7.58 -8.80 20.18
C ALA A 7 6.77 -8.24 21.34
N ARG A 8 7.32 -8.32 22.54
CA ARG A 8 6.76 -7.70 23.74
C ARG A 8 7.72 -6.66 24.26
N ASN A 9 7.23 -5.43 24.44
CA ASN A 9 8.01 -4.38 25.11
C ASN A 9 8.22 -4.79 26.58
N VAL A 10 9.47 -4.77 27.03
CA VAL A 10 9.82 -5.22 28.39
C VAL A 10 9.44 -4.23 29.46
N ASP A 11 9.32 -2.94 29.12
CA ASP A 11 9.04 -1.86 30.07
C ASP A 11 7.54 -1.77 30.41
N ASP A 12 6.66 -1.88 29.41
CA ASP A 12 5.21 -1.72 29.59
C ASP A 12 4.40 -2.98 29.29
N GLY A 13 5.04 -4.05 28.84
CA GLY A 13 4.43 -5.33 28.52
C GLY A 13 3.57 -5.35 27.24
N ARG A 14 3.51 -4.27 26.47
CA ARG A 14 2.69 -4.19 25.25
C ARG A 14 3.25 -5.05 24.13
N THR A 15 2.35 -5.65 23.35
CA THR A 15 2.74 -6.33 22.10
C THR A 15 3.00 -5.29 21.02
N VAL A 16 4.12 -5.42 20.33
CA VAL A 16 4.57 -4.57 19.23
C VAL A 16 4.98 -5.42 18.03
N ALA A 17 5.03 -4.82 16.84
CA ALA A 17 5.69 -5.41 15.68
C ALA A 17 7.08 -4.80 15.56
N LEU A 18 8.11 -5.65 15.62
CA LEU A 18 9.52 -5.27 15.51
C LEU A 18 10.02 -5.67 14.13
N LYS A 19 10.32 -4.70 13.29
CA LYS A 19 10.91 -4.91 11.96
C LYS A 19 12.41 -4.69 12.02
N VAL A 20 13.18 -5.75 11.83
CA VAL A 20 14.65 -5.71 11.76
C VAL A 20 15.06 -5.66 10.30
N LEU A 21 15.86 -4.67 9.92
CA LEU A 21 16.33 -4.52 8.55
C LEU A 21 17.44 -5.52 8.23
N ARG A 22 17.54 -5.94 6.96
CA ARG A 22 18.61 -6.84 6.49
C ARG A 22 19.97 -6.13 6.51
N ASP A 23 21.01 -6.88 6.78
CA ASP A 23 22.38 -6.36 6.91
C ASP A 23 22.89 -5.63 5.66
N GLU A 24 22.43 -6.03 4.47
CA GLU A 24 22.78 -5.40 3.18
C GLU A 24 22.42 -3.90 3.11
N LEU A 25 21.42 -3.48 3.87
CA LEU A 25 20.98 -2.09 3.96
C LEU A 25 21.67 -1.30 5.07
N ASN A 26 22.44 -1.98 5.93
CA ASN A 26 23.12 -1.37 7.08
C ASN A 26 24.54 -0.87 6.76
N HIS A 27 25.03 -1.03 5.53
CA HIS A 27 26.38 -0.59 5.13
C HIS A 27 26.45 0.84 4.57
N ASP A 28 25.27 1.49 4.33
CA ASP A 28 25.20 2.85 3.80
C ASP A 28 24.69 3.83 4.89
N ASP A 29 25.59 4.64 5.42
CA ASP A 29 25.28 5.63 6.45
C ASP A 29 24.31 6.72 5.95
N ALA A 30 24.32 7.06 4.68
CA ALA A 30 23.36 8.00 4.10
C ALA A 30 21.96 7.40 4.09
N TYR A 31 21.86 6.11 3.78
CA TYR A 31 20.61 5.34 3.86
C TYR A 31 20.07 5.31 5.30
N LYS A 32 20.91 4.98 6.29
CA LYS A 32 20.51 4.96 7.71
C LYS A 32 19.99 6.31 8.19
N ARG A 33 20.72 7.39 7.90
CA ARG A 33 20.29 8.76 8.28
C ARG A 33 18.94 9.12 7.67
N ARG A 34 18.73 8.76 6.39
CA ARG A 34 17.46 9.02 5.73
C ARG A 34 16.34 8.18 6.33
N LEU A 35 16.57 6.89 6.56
CA LEU A 35 15.61 6.00 7.21
C LEU A 35 15.19 6.54 8.58
N ALA A 36 16.16 6.92 9.41
CA ALA A 36 15.90 7.48 10.73
C ALA A 36 15.10 8.79 10.66
N ARG A 37 15.38 9.64 9.67
CA ARG A 37 14.62 10.88 9.45
C ARG A 37 13.18 10.60 9.01
N GLU A 38 12.99 9.74 8.01
CA GLU A 38 11.66 9.39 7.52
C GLU A 38 10.84 8.66 8.59
N ALA A 39 11.46 7.76 9.37
CA ALA A 39 10.79 7.07 10.47
C ALA A 39 10.39 8.00 11.61
N ARG A 40 11.22 9.00 11.96
CA ARG A 40 10.85 10.03 12.95
C ARG A 40 9.68 10.87 12.47
N ALA A 41 9.68 11.30 11.21
CA ALA A 41 8.55 12.01 10.63
C ALA A 41 7.27 11.16 10.63
N ALA A 42 7.38 9.86 10.31
CA ALA A 42 6.25 8.94 10.37
C ALA A 42 5.73 8.71 11.81
N ALA A 43 6.60 8.79 12.83
CA ALA A 43 6.20 8.66 14.23
C ALA A 43 5.32 9.83 14.72
N GLU A 44 5.41 10.99 14.05
CA GLU A 44 4.57 12.16 14.33
C GLU A 44 3.15 12.03 13.75
N VAL A 45 2.93 11.08 12.84
CA VAL A 45 1.62 10.84 12.25
C VAL A 45 0.83 9.88 13.13
N ASP A 46 -0.17 10.41 13.83
CA ASP A 46 -1.11 9.58 14.62
C ASP A 46 -2.47 9.55 13.91
N HIS A 47 -2.81 8.39 13.36
CA HIS A 47 -4.07 8.17 12.65
C HIS A 47 -4.58 6.75 12.94
N PRO A 48 -5.90 6.56 13.16
CA PRO A 48 -6.46 5.23 13.51
C PRO A 48 -6.17 4.17 12.45
N ASN A 49 -6.18 4.55 11.18
CA ASN A 49 -5.96 3.65 10.05
C ASN A 49 -4.48 3.55 9.59
N LEU A 50 -3.55 3.98 10.43
CA LEU A 50 -2.11 3.78 10.23
C LEU A 50 -1.49 2.98 11.37
N ALA A 51 -0.59 2.06 11.06
CA ALA A 51 0.23 1.40 12.06
C ALA A 51 1.29 2.41 12.56
N ARG A 52 1.01 3.02 13.73
CA ARG A 52 1.86 4.06 14.31
C ARG A 52 3.29 3.56 14.51
N VAL A 53 4.27 4.34 14.07
CA VAL A 53 5.68 4.13 14.40
C VAL A 53 5.88 4.54 15.86
N LEU A 54 6.42 3.63 16.67
CA LEU A 54 6.65 3.82 18.09
C LEU A 54 8.09 4.18 18.37
N GLU A 55 9.03 3.53 17.66
CA GLU A 55 10.46 3.71 17.87
C GLU A 55 11.23 3.38 16.60
N VAL A 56 12.35 4.02 16.40
CA VAL A 56 13.39 3.66 15.43
C VAL A 56 14.73 3.68 16.15
N GLY A 57 15.52 2.63 15.95
CA GLY A 57 16.80 2.50 16.63
C GLY A 57 17.77 1.59 15.90
N GLU A 58 18.94 1.45 16.54
CA GLU A 58 19.98 0.51 16.11
C GLU A 58 20.38 -0.38 17.27
N ALA A 59 20.50 -1.67 17.02
CA ALA A 59 21.01 -2.66 17.95
C ALA A 59 22.24 -3.35 17.32
N GLY A 60 23.42 -3.02 17.81
CA GLY A 60 24.68 -3.39 17.18
C GLY A 60 24.80 -2.75 15.79
N ARG A 61 24.84 -3.59 14.74
CA ARG A 61 24.91 -3.12 13.34
C ARG A 61 23.57 -3.13 12.62
N ARG A 62 22.47 -3.44 13.31
CA ARG A 62 21.15 -3.63 12.70
C ARG A 62 20.21 -2.51 13.06
N SER A 63 19.68 -1.83 12.06
CA SER A 63 18.59 -0.88 12.24
C SER A 63 17.27 -1.63 12.45
N TYR A 64 16.43 -1.11 13.33
CA TYR A 64 15.11 -1.66 13.59
C TYR A 64 14.05 -0.56 13.65
N LEU A 65 12.81 -0.97 13.44
CA LEU A 65 11.62 -0.15 13.55
C LEU A 65 10.62 -0.88 14.44
N VAL A 66 10.10 -0.21 15.45
CA VAL A 66 8.99 -0.70 16.28
C VAL A 66 7.72 0.01 15.85
N VAL A 67 6.69 -0.76 15.55
CA VAL A 67 5.38 -0.21 15.18
C VAL A 67 4.28 -0.83 16.04
N ARG A 68 3.17 -0.11 16.15
CA ARG A 68 1.96 -0.62 16.80
C ARG A 68 1.58 -1.98 16.19
N TYR A 69 1.48 -3.01 17.02
CA TYR A 69 0.97 -4.30 16.57
C TYR A 69 -0.54 -4.21 16.31
N VAL A 70 -0.97 -4.65 15.16
CA VAL A 70 -2.38 -4.78 14.79
C VAL A 70 -2.74 -6.24 14.83
N ALA A 71 -3.56 -6.62 15.80
CA ALA A 71 -4.06 -7.98 15.90
C ALA A 71 -5.12 -8.22 14.82
N GLY A 72 -4.87 -9.18 13.95
CA GLY A 72 -5.75 -9.47 12.82
C GLY A 72 -5.00 -10.22 11.73
N ARG A 73 -5.55 -10.20 10.52
CA ARG A 73 -4.95 -10.79 9.32
C ARG A 73 -4.74 -9.71 8.26
N SER A 74 -3.84 -9.95 7.33
CA SER A 74 -3.66 -9.05 6.19
C SER A 74 -4.85 -9.14 5.22
N LEU A 75 -5.08 -8.07 4.47
CA LEU A 75 -6.05 -8.08 3.37
C LEU A 75 -5.69 -9.13 2.31
N ALA A 76 -4.39 -9.39 2.10
CA ALA A 76 -3.94 -10.45 1.19
C ALA A 76 -4.41 -11.84 1.65
N GLU A 77 -4.21 -12.18 2.93
CA GLU A 77 -4.71 -13.44 3.51
C GLU A 77 -6.23 -13.54 3.43
N ARG A 78 -6.92 -12.44 3.68
CA ARG A 78 -8.38 -12.39 3.57
C ARG A 78 -8.84 -12.63 2.12
N LEU A 79 -8.24 -11.93 1.13
CA LEU A 79 -8.59 -12.11 -0.29
C LEU A 79 -8.30 -13.54 -0.77
N GLN A 80 -7.19 -14.10 -0.35
CA GLN A 80 -6.83 -15.48 -0.68
C GLN A 80 -7.83 -16.51 -0.10
N ALA A 81 -8.28 -16.28 1.14
CA ALA A 81 -9.17 -17.23 1.84
C ALA A 81 -10.63 -17.11 1.40
N GLU A 82 -11.12 -15.90 1.12
CA GLU A 82 -12.54 -15.60 0.98
C GLU A 82 -12.90 -14.94 -0.37
N GLY A 83 -11.90 -14.67 -1.23
CA GLY A 83 -12.11 -14.02 -2.53
C GLY A 83 -12.45 -12.53 -2.43
N PRO A 84 -13.08 -11.96 -3.47
CA PRO A 84 -13.41 -10.54 -3.56
C PRO A 84 -14.26 -10.00 -2.41
N LEU A 85 -14.17 -8.70 -2.17
CA LEU A 85 -14.96 -8.03 -1.14
C LEU A 85 -16.38 -7.72 -1.65
N ALA A 86 -17.38 -7.87 -0.78
CA ALA A 86 -18.69 -7.29 -1.00
C ALA A 86 -18.59 -5.75 -1.01
N LEU A 87 -19.46 -5.09 -1.78
CA LEU A 87 -19.38 -3.64 -1.99
C LEU A 87 -19.38 -2.80 -0.69
N PRO A 88 -20.17 -3.08 0.35
CA PRO A 88 -20.10 -2.32 1.60
C PRO A 88 -18.75 -2.44 2.30
N GLY A 89 -18.16 -3.64 2.32
CA GLY A 89 -16.84 -3.89 2.90
C GLY A 89 -15.73 -3.19 2.10
N LEU A 90 -15.82 -3.21 0.76
CA LEU A 90 -14.92 -2.49 -0.13
C LEU A 90 -14.92 -0.99 0.15
N LEU A 91 -16.10 -0.37 0.24
CA LEU A 91 -16.24 1.06 0.47
C LEU A 91 -15.71 1.50 1.85
N ARG A 92 -15.95 0.66 2.88
CA ARG A 92 -15.40 0.88 4.22
C ARG A 92 -13.88 0.82 4.20
N LEU A 93 -13.30 -0.26 3.70
CA LEU A 93 -11.85 -0.43 3.56
C LEU A 93 -11.23 0.72 2.77
N ALA A 94 -11.84 1.09 1.64
CA ALA A 94 -11.38 2.20 0.82
C ALA A 94 -11.34 3.51 1.62
N ALA A 95 -12.40 3.86 2.34
CA ALA A 95 -12.45 5.09 3.14
C ALA A 95 -11.37 5.11 4.24
N GLU A 96 -11.18 4.00 4.94
CA GLU A 96 -10.21 3.87 6.04
C GLU A 96 -8.77 3.97 5.54
N VAL A 97 -8.40 3.21 4.49
CA VAL A 97 -7.05 3.26 3.89
C VAL A 97 -6.79 4.61 3.23
N GLY A 98 -7.78 5.18 2.53
CA GLY A 98 -7.66 6.49 1.89
C GLY A 98 -7.38 7.60 2.89
N ALA A 99 -8.07 7.61 4.03
CA ALA A 99 -7.84 8.59 5.10
C ALA A 99 -6.43 8.44 5.71
N GLY A 100 -5.96 7.20 5.91
CA GLY A 100 -4.59 6.95 6.36
C GLY A 100 -3.54 7.44 5.37
N LEU A 101 -3.73 7.22 4.06
CA LEU A 101 -2.80 7.71 3.03
C LEU A 101 -2.74 9.24 3.01
N ASP A 102 -3.89 9.93 3.03
CA ASP A 102 -3.90 11.39 3.02
C ASP A 102 -3.25 11.97 4.27
N ALA A 103 -3.42 11.35 5.45
CA ALA A 103 -2.74 11.76 6.68
C ALA A 103 -1.20 11.70 6.58
N LEU A 104 -0.64 10.75 5.81
CA LEU A 104 0.79 10.69 5.48
C LEU A 104 1.18 11.79 4.49
N HIS A 105 0.41 11.94 3.42
CA HIS A 105 0.69 12.87 2.34
C HIS A 105 0.67 14.33 2.81
N GLU A 106 -0.22 14.69 3.72
CA GLU A 106 -0.29 16.03 4.37
C GLU A 106 0.99 16.37 5.16
N ARG A 107 1.74 15.35 5.60
CA ARG A 107 3.04 15.53 6.26
C ARG A 107 4.23 15.40 5.30
N GLY A 108 3.97 15.40 3.99
CA GLY A 108 4.99 15.25 2.96
C GLY A 108 5.62 13.84 2.92
N LEU A 109 4.97 12.85 3.53
CA LEU A 109 5.41 11.46 3.54
C LEU A 109 4.72 10.67 2.44
N VAL A 110 5.44 9.75 1.81
CA VAL A 110 4.91 8.83 0.80
C VAL A 110 5.08 7.40 1.31
N HIS A 111 4.03 6.58 1.20
CA HIS A 111 4.03 5.21 1.74
C HIS A 111 4.94 4.26 0.94
N ARG A 112 4.93 4.35 -0.40
CA ARG A 112 5.81 3.62 -1.34
C ARG A 112 5.63 2.10 -1.40
N ASP A 113 4.73 1.51 -0.62
CA ASP A 113 4.47 0.05 -0.62
C ASP A 113 3.02 -0.29 -0.31
N VAL A 114 2.08 0.42 -0.93
CA VAL A 114 0.65 0.15 -0.78
C VAL A 114 0.31 -1.14 -1.53
N LYS A 115 -0.12 -2.16 -0.77
CA LYS A 115 -0.53 -3.49 -1.29
C LYS A 115 -1.33 -4.24 -0.24
N PRO A 116 -2.10 -5.27 -0.60
CA PRO A 116 -2.95 -6.02 0.34
C PRO A 116 -2.19 -6.63 1.51
N ALA A 117 -0.93 -7.08 1.31
CA ALA A 117 -0.11 -7.64 2.38
C ALA A 117 0.26 -6.64 3.49
N ASN A 118 0.18 -5.32 3.18
CA ASN A 118 0.50 -4.24 4.12
C ASN A 118 -0.75 -3.57 4.71
N ILE A 119 -1.94 -4.05 4.38
CA ILE A 119 -3.20 -3.60 4.97
C ILE A 119 -3.68 -4.68 5.94
N MET A 120 -3.69 -4.36 7.22
CA MET A 120 -4.18 -5.25 8.28
C MET A 120 -5.66 -5.01 8.52
N LEU A 121 -6.42 -6.08 8.60
CA LEU A 121 -7.81 -6.08 9.04
C LEU A 121 -7.83 -6.46 10.51
N ALA A 122 -8.11 -5.48 11.36
CA ALA A 122 -8.16 -5.67 12.82
C ALA A 122 -9.40 -6.48 13.23
N ALA A 123 -9.43 -6.93 14.49
CA ALA A 123 -10.51 -7.77 15.00
C ALA A 123 -11.90 -7.08 14.97
N ASP A 124 -11.94 -5.76 15.05
CA ASP A 124 -13.16 -4.94 14.90
C ASP A 124 -13.55 -4.71 13.43
N GLY A 125 -12.78 -5.28 12.48
CA GLY A 125 -12.96 -5.14 11.04
C GLY A 125 -12.43 -3.83 10.46
N SER A 126 -11.74 -2.99 11.25
CA SER A 126 -11.08 -1.79 10.73
C SER A 126 -9.85 -2.12 9.91
N ALA A 127 -9.60 -1.33 8.84
CA ALA A 127 -8.39 -1.46 8.04
C ALA A 127 -7.30 -0.52 8.56
N VAL A 128 -6.09 -1.06 8.73
CA VAL A 128 -4.92 -0.33 9.19
C VAL A 128 -3.79 -0.54 8.20
N LEU A 129 -3.34 0.52 7.55
CA LEU A 129 -2.21 0.50 6.64
C LEU A 129 -0.90 0.50 7.45
N GLY A 130 -0.07 -0.50 7.21
CA GLY A 130 1.20 -0.70 7.89
C GLY A 130 2.35 -0.87 6.92
N ASP A 131 3.50 -1.18 7.46
CA ASP A 131 4.73 -1.45 6.73
C ASP A 131 5.14 -0.32 5.78
N PHE A 132 5.26 0.90 6.34
CA PHE A 132 5.79 2.05 5.60
C PHE A 132 7.03 1.64 4.82
N GLY A 133 7.04 1.92 3.52
CA GLY A 133 8.14 1.60 2.61
C GLY A 133 9.41 2.42 2.86
N LEU A 134 9.67 2.79 4.14
CA LEU A 134 10.84 3.57 4.58
C LEU A 134 12.16 2.97 4.07
N ALA A 135 12.20 1.64 3.93
CA ALA A 135 13.36 0.92 3.39
C ALA A 135 13.44 0.94 1.86
N LYS A 136 12.40 1.37 1.14
CA LYS A 136 12.34 1.31 -0.33
C LYS A 136 12.91 2.54 -1.06
N GLY A 137 13.17 3.63 -0.37
CA GLY A 137 13.51 4.93 -0.96
C GLY A 137 14.71 4.97 -1.92
N LEU A 138 15.56 3.91 -2.00
CA LEU A 138 16.63 3.76 -3.00
C LEU A 138 16.44 2.51 -3.88
N ALA A 139 15.58 1.56 -3.49
CA ALA A 139 15.48 0.28 -4.18
C ALA A 139 14.75 0.38 -5.53
N TYR A 140 14.03 1.48 -5.80
CA TYR A 140 13.42 1.69 -7.11
C TYR A 140 14.45 1.94 -8.23
N THR A 141 15.65 2.43 -7.89
CA THR A 141 16.77 2.54 -8.84
C THR A 141 17.45 1.20 -9.13
N MET A 142 17.06 0.12 -8.45
CA MET A 142 17.64 -1.22 -8.60
C MET A 142 16.58 -2.28 -8.95
N LEU A 143 15.70 -2.01 -9.92
CA LEU A 143 14.79 -2.99 -10.55
C LEU A 143 15.54 -4.18 -11.21
N THR A 144 16.86 -4.20 -11.14
CA THR A 144 17.73 -5.13 -11.88
C THR A 144 18.30 -6.30 -11.05
N LYS A 145 18.01 -6.41 -9.74
CA LYS A 145 18.47 -7.58 -8.99
C LYS A 145 17.47 -8.73 -9.07
N PRO A 146 17.83 -9.87 -9.72
CA PRO A 146 16.98 -11.07 -9.76
C PRO A 146 16.66 -11.56 -8.34
N GLY A 147 15.38 -11.86 -8.08
CA GLY A 147 14.91 -12.50 -6.84
C GLY A 147 14.26 -11.60 -5.78
N GLN A 148 14.27 -10.28 -5.89
CA GLN A 148 13.64 -9.38 -4.91
C GLN A 148 12.33 -8.72 -5.37
N VAL A 149 11.90 -8.96 -6.59
CA VAL A 149 10.80 -8.22 -7.26
C VAL A 149 9.48 -8.97 -7.29
N LEU A 150 9.44 -10.24 -6.88
CA LEU A 150 8.19 -11.03 -6.91
C LEU A 150 7.12 -10.42 -5.98
N GLY A 151 5.96 -10.07 -6.54
CA GLY A 151 4.77 -9.61 -5.82
C GLY A 151 4.68 -8.10 -5.58
N THR A 152 5.70 -7.30 -5.87
CA THR A 152 5.64 -5.83 -5.72
C THR A 152 5.33 -5.11 -7.04
N LEU A 153 5.62 -5.74 -8.18
CA LEU A 153 5.37 -5.14 -9.49
C LEU A 153 3.88 -4.97 -9.80
N ASP A 154 3.02 -5.83 -9.26
CA ASP A 154 1.58 -5.81 -9.51
C ASP A 154 0.87 -4.51 -9.07
N TYR A 155 1.53 -3.71 -8.22
CA TYR A 155 1.00 -2.46 -7.67
C TYR A 155 1.88 -1.25 -8.02
N LEU A 156 2.91 -1.44 -8.86
CA LEU A 156 3.90 -0.40 -9.10
C LEU A 156 3.39 0.63 -10.09
N ALA A 157 3.42 1.90 -9.68
CA ALA A 157 2.98 3.01 -10.52
C ALA A 157 3.89 3.20 -11.75
N PRO A 158 3.33 3.62 -12.91
CA PRO A 158 4.07 3.81 -14.16
C PRO A 158 5.29 4.72 -14.03
N GLU A 159 5.17 5.82 -13.28
CA GLU A 159 6.25 6.77 -13.02
C GLU A 159 7.41 6.11 -12.28
N LEU A 160 7.14 5.20 -11.35
CA LEU A 160 8.19 4.48 -10.61
C LEU A 160 8.92 3.47 -11.50
N ILE A 161 8.22 2.86 -12.46
CA ILE A 161 8.84 1.98 -13.45
C ILE A 161 9.75 2.77 -14.39
N ARG A 162 9.42 4.03 -14.70
CA ARG A 162 10.28 4.95 -15.47
C ARG A 162 11.46 5.47 -14.66
N GLY A 163 11.55 5.19 -13.36
CA GLY A 163 12.61 5.72 -12.49
C GLY A 163 12.35 7.14 -11.98
N GLU A 164 11.14 7.64 -12.13
CA GLU A 164 10.73 8.95 -11.61
C GLU A 164 10.55 8.89 -10.08
N PRO A 165 10.63 10.03 -9.37
CA PRO A 165 10.46 10.06 -7.92
C PRO A 165 9.06 9.60 -7.47
N ALA A 166 9.01 8.87 -6.35
CA ALA A 166 7.75 8.51 -5.71
C ALA A 166 7.06 9.75 -5.14
N GLY A 167 5.74 9.81 -5.32
CA GLY A 167 4.89 10.87 -4.78
C GLY A 167 3.54 10.33 -4.32
N PRO A 168 2.65 11.20 -3.78
CA PRO A 168 1.29 10.83 -3.38
C PRO A 168 0.50 10.13 -4.49
N MET A 169 0.70 10.53 -5.74
CA MET A 169 0.05 9.93 -6.90
C MET A 169 0.49 8.50 -7.17
N SER A 170 1.74 8.14 -6.82
CA SER A 170 2.22 6.76 -6.93
C SER A 170 1.53 5.84 -5.91
N ASP A 171 1.32 6.32 -4.69
CA ASP A 171 0.55 5.60 -3.67
C ASP A 171 -0.92 5.46 -4.09
N LEU A 172 -1.51 6.50 -4.68
CA LEU A 172 -2.88 6.47 -5.17
C LEU A 172 -3.06 5.44 -6.30
N TYR A 173 -2.11 5.33 -7.22
CA TYR A 173 -2.12 4.29 -8.24
C TYR A 173 -2.06 2.88 -7.62
N ALA A 174 -1.12 2.66 -6.71
CA ALA A 174 -1.00 1.40 -5.99
C ALA A 174 -2.29 1.06 -5.20
N PHE A 175 -2.90 2.06 -4.58
CA PHE A 175 -4.19 1.93 -3.91
C PHE A 175 -5.32 1.59 -4.91
N GLY A 176 -5.33 2.18 -6.09
CA GLY A 176 -6.22 1.80 -7.19
C GLY A 176 -6.08 0.33 -7.57
N CYS A 177 -4.84 -0.20 -7.64
CA CYS A 177 -4.59 -1.63 -7.87
C CYS A 177 -5.14 -2.51 -6.74
N VAL A 178 -5.01 -2.09 -5.49
CA VAL A 178 -5.59 -2.79 -4.33
C VAL A 178 -7.12 -2.85 -4.43
N ILE A 179 -7.77 -1.72 -4.74
CA ILE A 179 -9.23 -1.68 -4.89
C ILE A 179 -9.68 -2.53 -6.09
N PHE A 180 -8.93 -2.50 -7.19
CA PHE A 180 -9.17 -3.40 -8.33
C PHE A 180 -9.16 -4.86 -7.89
N GLU A 181 -8.12 -5.28 -7.17
CA GLU A 181 -7.99 -6.66 -6.67
C GLU A 181 -9.10 -7.03 -5.69
N CYS A 182 -9.50 -6.12 -4.81
CA CYS A 182 -10.64 -6.33 -3.91
C CYS A 182 -11.96 -6.60 -4.65
N ILE A 183 -12.11 -6.09 -5.87
CA ILE A 183 -13.28 -6.31 -6.73
C ILE A 183 -13.12 -7.58 -7.56
N ALA A 184 -11.98 -7.71 -8.26
CA ALA A 184 -11.76 -8.74 -9.27
C ALA A 184 -11.16 -10.05 -8.70
N GLY A 185 -10.61 -10.03 -7.47
CA GLY A 185 -9.91 -11.17 -6.87
C GLY A 185 -8.46 -11.32 -7.28
N ALA A 186 -7.97 -10.47 -8.19
CA ALA A 186 -6.60 -10.45 -8.65
C ALA A 186 -6.20 -9.01 -9.06
N PRO A 187 -4.91 -8.62 -8.98
CA PRO A 187 -4.47 -7.31 -9.43
C PRO A 187 -4.63 -7.12 -10.94
N PRO A 188 -4.61 -5.85 -11.46
CA PRO A 188 -5.02 -5.50 -12.83
C PRO A 188 -4.35 -6.28 -13.95
N PHE A 189 -3.09 -6.69 -13.75
CA PHE A 189 -2.28 -7.34 -14.78
C PHE A 189 -1.72 -8.71 -14.32
N ALA A 190 -2.39 -9.35 -13.37
CA ALA A 190 -2.00 -10.65 -12.82
C ALA A 190 -1.83 -11.76 -13.88
N GLY A 191 -1.07 -12.80 -13.52
CA GLY A 191 -0.90 -13.99 -14.38
C GLY A 191 0.09 -13.82 -15.53
N ARG A 192 0.81 -12.70 -15.59
CA ARG A 192 1.81 -12.40 -16.63
C ARG A 192 3.23 -12.54 -16.08
N GLY A 193 4.21 -12.76 -16.95
CA GLY A 193 5.62 -12.70 -16.55
C GLY A 193 6.03 -11.28 -16.13
N LEU A 194 7.00 -11.15 -15.23
CA LEU A 194 7.41 -9.88 -14.61
C LEU A 194 7.63 -8.73 -15.60
N LEU A 195 8.33 -8.98 -16.71
CA LEU A 195 8.57 -7.98 -17.72
C LEU A 195 7.25 -7.48 -18.35
N ARG A 196 6.32 -8.40 -18.63
CA ARG A 196 5.01 -8.06 -19.21
C ARG A 196 4.13 -7.30 -18.23
N ILE A 197 4.19 -7.58 -16.94
CA ILE A 197 3.51 -6.78 -15.90
C ILE A 197 4.01 -5.33 -15.94
N GLY A 198 5.34 -5.14 -15.95
CA GLY A 198 5.91 -3.78 -16.04
C GLY A 198 5.48 -3.03 -17.29
N ILE A 199 5.49 -3.68 -18.47
CA ILE A 199 5.02 -3.07 -19.72
C ILE A 199 3.53 -2.74 -19.65
N ALA A 200 2.71 -3.61 -19.07
CA ALA A 200 1.27 -3.39 -18.92
C ALA A 200 0.97 -2.20 -18.01
N HIS A 201 1.69 -2.06 -16.88
CA HIS A 201 1.59 -0.86 -16.04
C HIS A 201 1.95 0.42 -16.79
N LEU A 202 2.91 0.39 -17.70
CA LEU A 202 3.32 1.55 -18.49
C LEU A 202 2.34 1.91 -19.60
N GLN A 203 1.74 0.92 -20.29
CA GLN A 203 1.13 1.13 -21.59
C GLN A 203 -0.29 0.61 -21.75
N GLU A 204 -0.69 -0.44 -20.99
CA GLU A 204 -1.97 -1.08 -21.20
C GLU A 204 -3.04 -0.52 -20.26
N GLU A 205 -4.25 -0.32 -20.80
CA GLU A 205 -5.41 -0.02 -19.96
C GLU A 205 -5.81 -1.26 -19.13
N PRO A 206 -6.11 -1.09 -17.84
CA PRO A 206 -6.60 -2.20 -17.04
C PRO A 206 -7.97 -2.67 -17.54
N GLY A 207 -8.21 -3.97 -17.46
CA GLY A 207 -9.53 -4.54 -17.71
C GLY A 207 -10.61 -3.95 -16.81
N ASP A 208 -11.85 -4.34 -17.03
CA ASP A 208 -12.94 -3.97 -16.15
C ASP A 208 -12.93 -4.85 -14.89
N PRO A 209 -12.68 -4.30 -13.68
CA PRO A 209 -12.67 -5.08 -12.44
C PRO A 209 -14.04 -5.67 -12.13
N GLY A 210 -15.12 -5.04 -12.60
CA GLY A 210 -16.50 -5.49 -12.38
C GLY A 210 -17.03 -6.49 -13.41
N SER A 211 -16.23 -6.90 -14.41
CA SER A 211 -16.69 -7.74 -15.51
C SER A 211 -17.34 -9.06 -15.07
N ALA A 212 -16.97 -9.62 -13.92
CA ALA A 212 -17.53 -10.83 -13.31
C ALA A 212 -18.49 -10.53 -12.14
N ARG A 213 -18.88 -9.26 -11.93
CA ARG A 213 -19.63 -8.79 -10.77
C ARG A 213 -20.89 -8.05 -11.19
N ALA A 214 -21.96 -8.79 -11.43
CA ALA A 214 -23.28 -8.23 -11.80
C ALA A 214 -23.89 -7.31 -10.72
N ASP A 215 -23.43 -7.45 -9.47
CA ASP A 215 -23.84 -6.61 -8.33
C ASP A 215 -23.10 -5.27 -8.25
N LEU A 216 -22.08 -5.06 -9.10
CA LEU A 216 -21.26 -3.86 -9.06
C LEU A 216 -21.74 -2.81 -10.08
N PRO A 217 -22.11 -1.59 -9.65
CA PRO A 217 -22.44 -0.52 -10.59
C PRO A 217 -21.27 -0.23 -11.55
N PRO A 218 -21.50 -0.07 -12.86
CA PRO A 218 -20.44 0.21 -13.84
C PRO A 218 -19.61 1.46 -13.51
N ALA A 219 -20.23 2.45 -12.85
CA ALA A 219 -19.57 3.67 -12.39
C ALA A 219 -18.45 3.40 -11.37
N VAL A 220 -18.55 2.32 -10.57
CA VAL A 220 -17.49 1.91 -9.65
C VAL A 220 -16.25 1.45 -10.41
N SER A 221 -16.43 0.57 -11.42
CA SER A 221 -15.36 0.11 -12.30
C SER A 221 -14.66 1.28 -12.99
N TRP A 222 -15.44 2.22 -13.51
CA TRP A 222 -14.90 3.43 -14.15
C TRP A 222 -14.05 4.25 -13.17
N THR A 223 -14.54 4.46 -11.95
CA THR A 223 -13.84 5.21 -10.90
C THR A 223 -12.50 4.55 -10.52
N VAL A 224 -12.47 3.21 -10.42
CA VAL A 224 -11.21 2.48 -10.16
C VAL A 224 -10.21 2.70 -11.31
N ARG A 225 -10.67 2.64 -12.56
CA ARG A 225 -9.80 2.87 -13.73
C ARG A 225 -9.25 4.29 -13.78
N GLN A 226 -9.96 5.30 -13.25
CA GLN A 226 -9.42 6.66 -13.11
C GLN A 226 -8.21 6.71 -12.18
N ALA A 227 -8.22 5.99 -11.05
CA ALA A 227 -7.05 5.90 -10.16
C ALA A 227 -5.85 5.19 -10.83
N LEU A 228 -6.11 4.36 -11.85
CA LEU A 228 -5.12 3.62 -12.63
C LEU A 228 -4.66 4.34 -13.90
N ALA A 229 -4.99 5.63 -14.05
CA ALA A 229 -4.52 6.45 -15.18
C ALA A 229 -2.98 6.47 -15.22
N LYS A 230 -2.42 6.33 -16.44
CA LYS A 230 -0.95 6.29 -16.63
C LYS A 230 -0.29 7.64 -16.35
N ASP A 231 -0.97 8.71 -16.69
CA ASP A 231 -0.60 10.08 -16.33
C ASP A 231 -1.07 10.38 -14.90
N PRO A 232 -0.16 10.68 -13.94
CA PRO A 232 -0.52 11.01 -12.58
C PRO A 232 -1.50 12.18 -12.45
N SER A 233 -1.44 13.16 -13.37
CA SER A 233 -2.30 14.35 -13.35
C SER A 233 -3.78 14.04 -13.66
N ARG A 234 -4.07 12.87 -14.24
CA ARG A 234 -5.41 12.41 -14.59
C ARG A 234 -6.04 11.55 -13.47
N ARG A 235 -5.29 11.26 -12.41
CA ARG A 235 -5.80 10.52 -11.24
C ARG A 235 -6.60 11.47 -10.33
N PRO A 236 -7.48 10.94 -9.46
CA PRO A 236 -8.10 11.72 -8.39
C PRO A 236 -7.03 12.48 -7.57
N PRO A 237 -7.29 13.72 -7.13
CA PRO A 237 -6.26 14.56 -6.52
C PRO A 237 -5.76 14.06 -5.15
N THR A 238 -6.58 13.29 -4.42
CA THR A 238 -6.21 12.68 -3.13
C THR A 238 -6.84 11.30 -2.99
N ALA A 239 -6.36 10.50 -2.03
CA ALA A 239 -6.93 9.20 -1.75
C ALA A 239 -8.37 9.33 -1.22
N THR A 240 -8.68 10.31 -0.37
CA THR A 240 -10.04 10.60 0.10
C THR A 240 -10.95 11.06 -1.05
N ALA A 241 -10.45 11.85 -2.01
CA ALA A 241 -11.23 12.21 -3.19
C ALA A 241 -11.61 10.95 -3.99
N PHE A 242 -10.66 10.05 -4.21
CA PHE A 242 -10.92 8.77 -4.88
C PHE A 242 -11.99 7.93 -4.15
N THR A 243 -11.88 7.77 -2.83
CA THR A 243 -12.84 6.97 -2.07
C THR A 243 -14.23 7.61 -2.01
N ARG A 244 -14.30 8.95 -2.03
CA ARG A 244 -15.56 9.69 -2.16
C ARG A 244 -16.21 9.43 -3.53
N MET A 245 -15.43 9.45 -4.60
CA MET A 245 -15.92 9.11 -5.95
C MET A 245 -16.44 7.67 -6.00
N LEU A 246 -15.72 6.69 -5.41
CA LEU A 246 -16.19 5.30 -5.31
C LEU A 246 -17.54 5.21 -4.58
N ARG A 247 -17.69 5.91 -3.47
CA ARG A 247 -18.95 5.91 -2.71
C ARG A 247 -20.12 6.50 -3.51
N LEU A 248 -19.89 7.59 -4.22
CA LEU A 248 -20.91 8.20 -5.09
C LEU A 248 -21.26 7.25 -6.24
N ALA A 249 -20.27 6.66 -6.88
CA ALA A 249 -20.46 5.69 -7.95
C ALA A 249 -21.24 4.44 -7.50
N ALA A 250 -21.08 4.01 -6.25
CA ALA A 250 -21.81 2.90 -5.66
C ALA A 250 -23.29 3.19 -5.40
N THR A 251 -23.68 4.47 -5.29
CA THR A 251 -25.06 4.90 -5.09
C THR A 251 -25.75 5.31 -6.40
N ASP A 252 -24.98 5.50 -7.48
CA ASP A 252 -25.52 5.90 -8.78
C ASP A 252 -26.10 4.68 -9.51
N ASN A 253 -27.38 4.42 -9.27
CA ASN A 253 -28.13 3.29 -9.85
C ASN A 253 -28.69 3.66 -11.24
N ARG A 254 -28.01 4.54 -12.00
CA ARG A 254 -28.39 4.88 -13.35
C ARG A 254 -27.83 3.86 -14.34
N ALA A 255 -28.53 2.75 -14.49
CA ALA A 255 -28.43 1.84 -15.63
C ALA A 255 -29.44 2.23 -16.69
#